data_9fb47063065ccc85c56e715e4d499277
#
_entry.id   9fb47063065ccc85c56e715e4d499277
#
_cell.length_a   1.000
_cell.length_b   1.000
_cell.length_c   1.000
_cell.angle_alpha   90.00
_cell.angle_beta   90.00
_cell.angle_gamma   90.00
#
_symmetry.space_group_name_H-M   'P 1'
#
loop_
_entity.id
_entity.type
_entity.pdbx_description
1 polymer ?
#
loop_
_entity_poly.entity_id
_entity_poly.type
_entity_poly.pdbx_seq_one_letter_code
_entity_poly.pdbx_strand_id
1 'polypeptide(L)'
;LVHTATGTDAFIYVAPADGVAWIYATQAIFVGIRNKAQGDWPTLTRLQQPGSNLGAYMYIRKGQQVEYHYGMSAGMVYCYFCPI
;
A
#
# COMPACT_ATOMS: atom_id res chain seq x y z
N LEU A 1 -10.66 1.95 4.98
CA LEU A 1 -10.47 1.07 3.82
C LEU A 1 -10.83 1.84 2.55
N VAL A 2 -9.90 1.91 1.62
CA VAL A 2 -10.13 2.61 0.34
C VAL A 2 -10.09 1.65 -0.85
N HIS A 3 -9.56 0.44 -0.68
CA HIS A 3 -9.48 -0.53 -1.75
C HIS A 3 -9.21 -1.93 -1.21
N THR A 4 -9.73 -2.93 -1.89
CA THR A 4 -9.42 -4.33 -1.61
C THR A 4 -9.34 -5.08 -2.93
N ALA A 5 -8.42 -6.04 -3.02
CA ALA A 5 -8.18 -6.77 -4.26
C ALA A 5 -7.47 -8.10 -4.01
N THR A 6 -7.30 -8.86 -5.07
CA THR A 6 -6.47 -10.06 -5.10
C THR A 6 -5.54 -9.98 -6.31
N GLY A 7 -4.53 -10.84 -6.35
CA GLY A 7 -3.60 -10.91 -7.47
C GLY A 7 -2.44 -9.96 -7.35
N THR A 8 -1.91 -9.50 -8.48
CA THR A 8 -0.76 -8.61 -8.52
C THR A 8 -1.12 -7.36 -9.29
N ASP A 9 -1.04 -6.21 -8.63
CA ASP A 9 -1.41 -4.92 -9.23
C ASP A 9 -0.96 -3.77 -8.33
N ALA A 10 -1.42 -2.57 -8.67
CA ALA A 10 -1.21 -1.36 -7.89
C ALA A 10 -2.50 -0.55 -7.87
N PHE A 11 -2.69 0.20 -6.79
CA PHE A 11 -3.82 1.10 -6.63
C PHE A 11 -3.31 2.47 -6.20
N ILE A 12 -3.84 3.52 -6.83
CA ILE A 12 -3.45 4.90 -6.54
C ILE A 12 -4.62 5.62 -5.90
N TYR A 13 -4.34 6.30 -4.80
CA TYR A 13 -5.32 7.04 -4.03
C TYR A 13 -4.82 8.44 -3.74
N VAL A 14 -5.63 9.45 -4.05
CA VAL A 14 -5.30 10.84 -3.75
C VAL A 14 -5.75 11.14 -2.33
N ALA A 15 -4.82 11.53 -1.46
CA ALA A 15 -5.12 11.79 -0.07
C ALA A 15 -6.03 13.01 0.07
N PRO A 16 -7.21 12.87 0.68
CA PRO A 16 -8.14 14.01 0.85
C PRO A 16 -7.77 14.91 2.02
N ALA A 17 -6.83 14.49 2.83
CA ALA A 17 -6.34 15.21 4.01
C ALA A 17 -4.96 14.69 4.36
N ASP A 18 -4.24 15.37 5.26
CA ASP A 18 -3.04 14.81 5.85
C ASP A 18 -3.43 13.56 6.65
N GLY A 19 -2.63 12.52 6.55
CA GLY A 19 -2.96 11.30 7.25
C GLY A 19 -1.94 10.21 7.08
N VAL A 20 -2.33 8.99 7.46
CA VAL A 20 -1.53 7.80 7.35
C VAL A 20 -2.20 6.86 6.37
N ALA A 21 -1.43 6.40 5.39
CA ALA A 21 -1.84 5.35 4.47
C ALA A 21 -1.17 4.05 4.89
N TRP A 22 -1.90 2.94 4.84
CA TRP A 22 -1.28 1.65 5.07
C TRP A 22 -1.90 0.58 4.21
N ILE A 23 -1.11 -0.47 4.02
CA ILE A 23 -1.49 -1.64 3.25
C ILE A 23 -1.28 -2.88 4.11
N TYR A 24 -2.19 -3.82 4.02
CA TYR A 24 -2.09 -5.11 4.69
C TYR A 24 -2.55 -6.18 3.73
N ALA A 25 -1.79 -7.25 3.61
CA ALA A 25 -2.12 -8.35 2.72
C ALA A 25 -1.91 -9.68 3.43
N THR A 26 -2.82 -10.61 3.17
CA THR A 26 -2.72 -11.99 3.66
C THR A 26 -2.09 -12.85 2.58
N GLN A 27 -1.24 -13.81 2.97
CA GLN A 27 -0.57 -14.75 2.05
C GLN A 27 0.08 -14.01 0.88
N ALA A 28 0.76 -12.92 1.19
CA ALA A 28 1.34 -12.06 0.19
C ALA A 28 2.70 -12.56 -0.28
N ILE A 29 3.05 -12.22 -1.52
CA ILE A 29 4.39 -12.35 -2.04
C ILE A 29 5.16 -11.09 -1.72
N PHE A 30 4.54 -9.94 -1.93
CA PHE A 30 5.11 -8.64 -1.52
C PHE A 30 3.99 -7.64 -1.29
N VAL A 31 4.30 -6.62 -0.49
CA VAL A 31 3.52 -5.38 -0.40
C VAL A 31 4.48 -4.20 -0.42
N GLY A 32 4.00 -3.08 -0.90
CA GLY A 32 4.76 -1.84 -0.89
C GLY A 32 3.83 -0.65 -0.92
N ILE A 33 4.33 0.48 -0.42
CA ILE A 33 3.57 1.72 -0.40
C ILE A 33 4.55 2.87 -0.61
N ARG A 34 4.17 3.84 -1.43
CA ARG A 34 5.02 5.00 -1.70
C ARG A 34 4.20 6.24 -1.98
N ASN A 35 4.84 7.38 -1.79
CA ASN A 35 4.35 8.64 -2.34
C ASN A 35 4.75 8.68 -3.81
N LYS A 36 3.77 8.70 -4.70
CA LYS A 36 4.02 8.61 -6.14
C LYS A 36 4.89 9.75 -6.65
N ALA A 37 4.80 10.94 -6.05
CA ALA A 37 5.59 12.09 -6.46
C ALA A 37 7.10 11.91 -6.23
N GLN A 38 7.49 11.04 -5.31
CA GLN A 38 8.89 10.78 -5.04
C GLN A 38 9.54 9.79 -6.00
N GLY A 39 8.74 9.13 -6.81
CA GLY A 39 9.22 8.37 -7.96
C GLY A 39 9.81 7.01 -7.66
N ASP A 40 10.69 6.90 -6.72
CA ASP A 40 11.48 5.69 -6.49
C ASP A 40 11.00 4.83 -5.33
N TRP A 41 11.30 3.55 -5.44
CA TRP A 41 11.01 2.56 -4.44
C TRP A 41 11.73 2.73 -3.08
N PRO A 42 12.82 3.51 -2.94
CA PRO A 42 13.42 3.70 -1.62
C PRO A 42 12.51 4.30 -0.55
N THR A 43 11.44 4.99 -0.96
CA THR A 43 10.49 5.58 0.00
C THR A 43 9.42 4.60 0.44
N LEU A 44 9.53 3.37 0.03
CA LEU A 44 8.54 2.38 0.21
C LEU A 44 9.03 1.27 1.12
N THR A 45 8.14 0.73 1.89
CA THR A 45 8.40 -0.51 2.60
C THR A 45 7.96 -1.65 1.70
N ARG A 46 8.91 -2.45 1.26
CA ARG A 46 8.64 -3.59 0.42
C ARG A 46 9.22 -4.85 1.06
N LEU A 47 8.33 -5.79 1.36
CA LEU A 47 8.70 -7.05 1.97
C LEU A 47 8.35 -8.16 1.01
N GLN A 48 9.24 -9.14 0.85
CA GLN A 48 9.03 -10.32 0.04
C GLN A 48 9.16 -11.54 0.92
N GLN A 49 8.03 -12.15 1.21
CA GLN A 49 7.99 -13.35 2.04
C GLN A 49 6.75 -14.15 1.67
N PRO A 50 6.85 -15.00 0.64
CA PRO A 50 5.70 -15.73 0.12
C PRO A 50 4.96 -16.50 1.20
N GLY A 51 3.64 -16.39 1.18
CA GLY A 51 2.78 -17.08 2.12
C GLY A 51 2.58 -16.39 3.45
N SER A 52 3.21 -15.23 3.67
CA SER A 52 3.11 -14.49 4.92
C SER A 52 2.09 -13.36 4.84
N ASN A 53 1.64 -12.93 6.01
CA ASN A 53 0.87 -11.69 6.14
C ASN A 53 1.87 -10.54 6.22
N LEU A 54 1.72 -9.57 5.34
CA LEU A 54 2.64 -8.44 5.21
C LEU A 54 1.89 -7.13 5.36
N GLY A 55 2.58 -6.12 5.87
CA GLY A 55 2.00 -4.79 5.99
C GLY A 55 3.07 -3.70 5.88
N ALA A 56 2.62 -2.50 5.52
CA ALA A 56 3.46 -1.32 5.44
C ALA A 56 2.60 -0.08 5.64
N TYR A 57 3.20 1.01 6.06
CA TYR A 57 2.48 2.27 6.23
C TYR A 57 3.40 3.45 5.95
N MET A 58 2.77 4.61 5.67
CA MET A 58 3.50 5.85 5.51
C MET A 58 2.59 7.06 5.78
N TYR A 59 3.21 8.16 6.16
CA TYR A 59 2.54 9.45 6.27
C TYR A 59 2.40 10.06 4.88
N ILE A 60 1.26 10.69 4.61
CA ILE A 60 0.99 11.36 3.33
C ILE A 60 0.26 12.68 3.58
N ARG A 61 0.53 13.68 2.77
CA ARG A 61 -0.10 14.99 2.86
C ARG A 61 -1.29 15.10 1.91
N LYS A 62 -2.23 15.96 2.26
CA LYS A 62 -3.38 16.26 1.44
C LYS A 62 -2.97 16.58 0.00
N GLY A 63 -3.64 15.99 -0.96
CA GLY A 63 -3.41 16.20 -2.39
C GLY A 63 -2.31 15.34 -2.99
N GLN A 64 -1.50 14.68 -2.18
CA GLN A 64 -0.49 13.77 -2.69
C GLN A 64 -1.10 12.41 -3.01
N GLN A 65 -0.44 11.69 -3.92
CA GLN A 65 -0.90 10.37 -4.35
C GLN A 65 -0.14 9.28 -3.63
N VAL A 66 -0.89 8.36 -3.03
CA VAL A 66 -0.35 7.13 -2.46
C VAL A 66 -0.46 6.04 -3.49
N GLU A 67 0.61 5.32 -3.72
CA GLU A 67 0.61 4.16 -4.58
C GLU A 67 0.80 2.91 -3.72
N TYR A 68 -0.21 2.03 -3.72
CA TYR A 68 -0.20 0.77 -3.00
C TYR A 68 0.14 -0.33 -4.01
N HIS A 69 1.21 -1.07 -3.75
CA HIS A 69 1.64 -2.18 -4.59
C HIS A 69 1.49 -3.48 -3.85
N TYR A 70 1.04 -4.51 -4.54
CA TYR A 70 0.82 -5.81 -3.92
C TYR A 70 0.95 -6.94 -4.93
N GLY A 71 1.34 -8.11 -4.42
CA GLY A 71 1.30 -9.34 -5.16
C GLY A 71 0.98 -10.47 -4.21
N MET A 72 0.01 -11.31 -4.56
CA MET A 72 -0.43 -12.40 -3.71
C MET A 72 -0.59 -13.68 -4.51
N SER A 73 -0.19 -14.79 -3.89
CA SER A 73 -0.46 -16.13 -4.44
C SER A 73 -1.89 -16.58 -4.14
N ALA A 74 -2.37 -16.19 -2.96
CA ALA A 74 -3.71 -16.47 -2.48
C ALA A 74 -4.07 -15.46 -1.42
N GLY A 75 -5.15 -15.09 -1.05
CA GLY A 75 -5.46 -14.09 -0.03
C GLY A 75 -5.86 -12.77 -0.64
N MET A 76 -5.90 -11.75 0.20
CA MET A 76 -6.41 -10.43 -0.19
C MET A 76 -5.52 -9.32 0.33
N VAL A 77 -5.54 -8.19 -0.37
CA VAL A 77 -4.95 -6.95 0.09
C VAL A 77 -6.03 -6.00 0.56
N TYR A 78 -5.70 -5.24 1.58
CA TYR A 78 -6.54 -4.18 2.13
C TYR A 78 -5.71 -2.90 2.15
N CYS A 79 -6.20 -1.88 1.46
CA CYS A 79 -5.56 -0.56 1.40
C CYS A 79 -6.38 0.40 2.24
N TYR A 80 -5.71 1.12 3.14
CA TYR A 80 -6.36 2.00 4.11
C TYR A 80 -5.81 3.40 4.04
N PHE A 81 -6.63 4.36 4.41
CA PHE A 81 -6.20 5.72 4.69
C PHE A 81 -6.94 6.22 5.93
N CYS A 82 -6.20 6.83 6.85
CA CYS A 82 -6.75 7.41 8.07
C CYS A 82 -6.32 8.88 8.14
N PRO A 83 -7.25 9.83 8.07
CA PRO A 83 -6.90 11.24 8.25
C PRO A 83 -6.45 11.51 9.70
N ILE A 84 -5.57 12.47 9.83
CA ILE A 84 -5.10 12.94 11.12
C ILE A 84 -5.93 14.13 11.57
#